data_c447e77542749beaf2fa4efd666b6973
#
_entry.id   c447e77542749beaf2fa4efd666b6973
#
_cell.length_a   1.000
_cell.length_b   1.000
_cell.length_c   1.000
_cell.angle_alpha   90.00
_cell.angle_beta   90.00
_cell.angle_gamma   90.00
#
_symmetry.space_group_name_H-M   'P 1'
#
loop_
_entity.id
_entity.type
_entity.pdbx_description
1 polymer ?
#
loop_
_entity_poly.entity_id
_entity_poly.type
_entity_poly.pdbx_seq_one_letter_code
_entity_poly.pdbx_strand_id
1 'polypeptide(L)'
;MTGTPRVAILAEGLFARATAKTAIGVLRYARYPVVAIVDSTKAGTDAEDHVGVGRGVPVVATVDEAIARGADVLLIGTAAAGGRIPDDYRPFLARALERGLSVWNGLHERVLSDARLAEAARRGNASVRELREPPADLPIGGHRRPREGATVVLTVGSDAAVGKMTAALEIVAALRRMGEKAAFVATGQTGIAIAGEGISVDAVVADFIAGATERMVCDAAENADWVIVEGQGSLTHPGFSGVTLGLLHGAAPDLMVLCHNHMRWTMKGYEDTGLPVRSLRELVEIYEDAAAWRRPLGYPPARVVAIALNTGDAISADPPTAPQSWIESAAAATKLPAADPIREGTAGGDRLARALIDARGRAARTSAT
;
A
#
# COMPACT_ATOMS: atom_id res chain seq x y z
N MET A 1 20.47 12.21 -6.84
CA MET A 1 21.22 11.11 -6.16
C MET A 1 21.39 9.98 -7.17
N THR A 2 22.62 9.60 -7.50
CA THR A 2 22.92 8.58 -8.54
C THR A 2 23.10 7.16 -7.98
N GLY A 3 22.82 6.95 -6.69
CA GLY A 3 22.97 5.66 -6.01
C GLY A 3 21.68 5.18 -5.34
N THR A 4 21.67 3.92 -4.89
CA THR A 4 20.59 3.36 -4.07
C THR A 4 20.55 4.10 -2.73
N PRO A 5 19.40 4.68 -2.33
CA PRO A 5 19.28 5.42 -1.08
C PRO A 5 19.52 4.50 0.12
N ARG A 6 20.13 5.04 1.17
CA ARG A 6 20.34 4.39 2.46
C ARG A 6 19.44 5.07 3.49
N VAL A 7 18.35 4.41 3.85
CA VAL A 7 17.23 5.04 4.54
C VAL A 7 17.31 4.81 6.05
N ALA A 8 17.23 5.88 6.84
CA ALA A 8 16.81 5.84 8.23
C ALA A 8 15.31 6.16 8.32
N ILE A 9 14.60 5.54 9.25
CA ILE A 9 13.16 5.72 9.41
C ILE A 9 12.90 6.42 10.76
N LEU A 10 12.27 7.59 10.71
CA LEU A 10 11.84 8.33 11.91
C LEU A 10 10.51 7.79 12.40
N ALA A 11 10.48 7.34 13.65
CA ALA A 11 9.30 6.82 14.32
C ALA A 11 9.29 7.13 15.83
N GLU A 12 9.82 8.30 16.23
CA GLU A 12 10.01 8.75 17.61
C GLU A 12 8.75 8.54 18.46
N GLY A 13 8.88 7.76 19.54
CA GLY A 13 7.80 7.40 20.46
C GLY A 13 6.67 6.54 19.88
N LEU A 14 6.68 6.29 18.56
CA LEU A 14 5.59 5.63 17.83
C LEU A 14 6.04 4.36 17.08
N PHE A 15 7.25 3.86 17.32
CA PHE A 15 7.74 2.65 16.65
C PHE A 15 7.09 1.39 17.25
N ALA A 16 5.84 1.12 16.86
CA ALA A 16 5.06 -0.04 17.28
C ALA A 16 4.16 -0.54 16.14
N ARG A 17 3.68 -1.80 16.23
CA ARG A 17 2.86 -2.46 15.19
C ARG A 17 1.63 -1.65 14.78
N ALA A 18 0.98 -0.98 15.72
CA ALA A 18 -0.24 -0.21 15.46
C ALA A 18 0.02 1.11 14.73
N THR A 19 1.16 1.75 14.99
CA THR A 19 1.46 3.13 14.59
C THR A 19 2.47 3.25 13.46
N ALA A 20 3.42 2.32 13.35
CA ALA A 20 4.54 2.39 12.41
C ALA A 20 4.30 1.63 11.09
N LYS A 21 3.11 1.73 10.50
CA LYS A 21 2.74 0.97 9.29
C LYS A 21 3.65 1.23 8.09
N THR A 22 4.05 2.48 7.88
CA THR A 22 5.00 2.83 6.81
C THR A 22 6.36 2.21 7.06
N ALA A 23 6.89 2.30 8.29
CA ALA A 23 8.15 1.67 8.66
C ALA A 23 8.11 0.15 8.44
N ILE A 24 7.04 -0.52 8.89
CA ILE A 24 6.85 -1.97 8.72
C ILE A 24 6.83 -2.35 7.24
N GLY A 25 6.09 -1.59 6.42
CA GLY A 25 6.02 -1.83 4.97
C GLY A 25 7.39 -1.70 4.30
N VAL A 26 8.12 -0.63 4.63
CA VAL A 26 9.46 -0.38 4.08
C VAL A 26 10.45 -1.45 4.56
N LEU A 27 10.48 -1.79 5.85
CA LEU A 27 11.34 -2.84 6.40
C LEU A 27 11.12 -4.20 5.73
N ARG A 28 9.88 -4.50 5.33
CA ARG A 28 9.53 -5.79 4.73
C ARG A 28 9.76 -5.86 3.23
N TYR A 29 9.52 -4.76 2.49
CA TYR A 29 9.39 -4.82 1.04
C TYR A 29 10.35 -3.92 0.26
N ALA A 30 10.97 -2.93 0.89
CA ALA A 30 11.89 -2.05 0.18
C ALA A 30 13.13 -2.81 -0.30
N ARG A 31 13.62 -2.44 -1.49
CA ARG A 31 14.84 -3.02 -2.07
C ARG A 31 16.11 -2.26 -1.73
N TYR A 32 15.96 -1.10 -1.13
CA TYR A 32 17.08 -0.30 -0.62
C TYR A 32 17.35 -0.63 0.85
N PRO A 33 18.58 -0.45 1.34
CA PRO A 33 18.93 -0.73 2.73
C PRO A 33 18.24 0.26 3.68
N VAL A 34 17.58 -0.27 4.73
CA VAL A 34 17.20 0.49 5.92
C VAL A 34 18.33 0.33 6.93
N VAL A 35 18.97 1.43 7.30
CA VAL A 35 20.21 1.42 8.11
C VAL A 35 19.97 1.68 9.60
N ALA A 36 18.84 2.29 9.95
CA ALA A 36 18.42 2.52 11.33
C ALA A 36 16.94 2.90 11.43
N ILE A 37 16.35 2.68 12.59
CA ILE A 37 15.13 3.33 13.06
C ILE A 37 15.54 4.43 14.04
N VAL A 38 14.98 5.63 13.91
CA VAL A 38 15.20 6.73 14.86
C VAL A 38 13.99 6.80 15.79
N ASP A 39 14.20 6.32 17.02
CA ASP A 39 13.23 6.36 18.14
C ASP A 39 14.03 6.34 19.45
N SER A 40 14.16 7.50 20.11
CA SER A 40 14.98 7.64 21.33
C SER A 40 14.45 6.80 22.49
N THR A 41 13.15 6.50 22.50
CA THR A 41 12.51 5.72 23.57
C THR A 41 12.83 4.23 23.52
N LYS A 42 13.37 3.75 22.37
CA LYS A 42 13.70 2.33 22.11
C LYS A 42 15.15 2.13 21.66
N ALA A 43 15.98 3.15 21.81
CA ALA A 43 17.38 3.10 21.36
C ALA A 43 18.14 1.94 22.00
N GLY A 44 19.05 1.33 21.22
CA GLY A 44 19.85 0.19 21.67
C GLY A 44 19.19 -1.18 21.45
N THR A 45 18.01 -1.24 20.85
CA THR A 45 17.29 -2.48 20.52
C THR A 45 17.30 -2.76 19.01
N ASP A 46 16.73 -3.89 18.60
CA ASP A 46 16.53 -4.26 17.19
C ASP A 46 15.09 -3.94 16.73
N ALA A 47 14.93 -3.57 15.48
CA ALA A 47 13.59 -3.26 14.93
C ALA A 47 12.64 -4.45 15.04
N GLU A 48 13.12 -5.68 14.84
CA GLU A 48 12.30 -6.90 14.93
C GLU A 48 11.63 -7.07 16.28
N ASP A 49 12.29 -6.65 17.39
CA ASP A 49 11.75 -6.76 18.75
C ASP A 49 10.42 -6.01 18.93
N HIS A 50 10.23 -4.93 18.17
CA HIS A 50 9.05 -4.05 18.31
C HIS A 50 7.96 -4.31 17.26
N VAL A 51 8.35 -4.64 16.04
CA VAL A 51 7.40 -4.71 14.92
C VAL A 51 7.39 -6.07 14.21
N GLY A 52 8.28 -7.00 14.58
CA GLY A 52 8.34 -8.37 14.05
C GLY A 52 8.92 -8.46 12.63
N VAL A 53 9.61 -7.42 12.18
CA VAL A 53 10.37 -7.36 10.91
C VAL A 53 11.57 -6.45 11.08
N GLY A 54 12.54 -6.54 10.15
CA GLY A 54 13.70 -5.66 10.16
C GLY A 54 14.85 -6.17 11.06
N ARG A 55 15.01 -7.50 11.17
CA ARG A 55 16.12 -8.12 11.91
C ARG A 55 17.45 -7.54 11.48
N GLY A 56 18.28 -7.12 12.45
CA GLY A 56 19.57 -6.50 12.23
C GLY A 56 19.50 -4.99 11.93
N VAL A 57 18.33 -4.38 11.94
CA VAL A 57 18.17 -2.92 11.82
C VAL A 57 18.12 -2.32 13.23
N PRO A 58 19.16 -1.58 13.65
CA PRO A 58 19.22 -1.01 15.00
C PRO A 58 18.23 0.13 15.18
N VAL A 59 17.67 0.24 16.38
CA VAL A 59 16.96 1.45 16.83
C VAL A 59 17.99 2.37 17.50
N VAL A 60 18.04 3.63 17.05
CA VAL A 60 19.00 4.64 17.51
C VAL A 60 18.26 5.84 18.12
N ALA A 61 18.94 6.56 19.01
CA ALA A 61 18.36 7.71 19.69
C ALA A 61 18.34 8.97 18.83
N THR A 62 19.27 9.11 17.88
CA THR A 62 19.51 10.38 17.19
C THR A 62 19.69 10.21 15.69
N VAL A 63 19.44 11.30 14.95
CA VAL A 63 19.73 11.39 13.52
C VAL A 63 21.22 11.25 13.23
N ASP A 64 22.09 11.79 14.10
CA ASP A 64 23.55 11.71 13.93
C ASP A 64 24.06 10.25 14.02
N GLU A 65 23.46 9.43 14.87
CA GLU A 65 23.75 8.00 14.92
C GLU A 65 23.32 7.26 13.65
N ALA A 66 22.18 7.66 13.05
CA ALA A 66 21.75 7.13 11.78
C ALA A 66 22.69 7.55 10.63
N ILE A 67 23.16 8.81 10.63
CA ILE A 67 24.17 9.32 9.68
C ILE A 67 25.49 8.54 9.81
N ALA A 68 25.94 8.28 11.03
CA ALA A 68 27.15 7.48 11.27
C ALA A 68 27.05 6.05 10.70
N ARG A 69 25.83 5.54 10.48
CA ARG A 69 25.52 4.27 9.79
C ARG A 69 25.36 4.43 8.28
N GLY A 70 25.59 5.63 7.77
CA GLY A 70 25.57 5.94 6.35
C GLY A 70 24.15 6.26 5.81
N ALA A 71 23.23 6.73 6.64
CA ALA A 71 21.96 7.24 6.17
C ALA A 71 22.15 8.49 5.30
N ASP A 72 21.49 8.54 4.15
CA ASP A 72 21.39 9.72 3.27
C ASP A 72 19.94 10.19 3.10
N VAL A 73 18.99 9.40 3.60
CA VAL A 73 17.55 9.71 3.62
C VAL A 73 16.99 9.50 5.01
N LEU A 74 16.15 10.42 5.48
CA LEU A 74 15.27 10.24 6.64
C LEU A 74 13.82 10.15 6.18
N LEU A 75 13.19 8.97 6.31
CA LEU A 75 11.79 8.73 5.98
C LEU A 75 10.92 8.87 7.24
N ILE A 76 9.81 9.61 7.18
CA ILE A 76 8.80 9.60 8.23
C ILE A 76 8.05 8.26 8.16
N GLY A 77 8.25 7.40 9.18
CA GLY A 77 7.82 6.00 9.19
C GLY A 77 6.44 5.75 9.80
N THR A 78 5.76 6.78 10.26
CA THR A 78 4.47 6.68 10.94
C THR A 78 3.35 7.35 10.16
N ALA A 79 2.11 6.94 10.45
CA ALA A 79 0.90 7.57 9.94
C ALA A 79 0.19 8.25 11.11
N ALA A 80 0.59 9.49 11.41
CA ALA A 80 -0.02 10.28 12.48
C ALA A 80 -1.48 10.61 12.20
N ALA A 81 -2.31 10.64 13.23
CA ALA A 81 -3.71 11.02 13.13
C ALA A 81 -3.83 12.45 12.53
N GLY A 82 -4.76 12.63 11.59
CA GLY A 82 -4.92 13.91 10.89
C GLY A 82 -3.83 14.26 9.89
N GLY A 83 -2.82 13.39 9.69
CA GLY A 83 -1.75 13.57 8.70
C GLY A 83 -0.80 14.74 8.99
N ARG A 84 -0.75 15.22 10.25
CA ARG A 84 0.14 16.31 10.69
C ARG A 84 1.49 15.75 11.13
N ILE A 85 2.55 16.55 11.00
CA ILE A 85 3.87 16.21 11.55
C ILE A 85 3.79 16.38 13.07
N PRO A 86 4.07 15.31 13.86
CA PRO A 86 4.14 15.44 15.31
C PRO A 86 5.19 16.48 15.74
N ASP A 87 4.89 17.26 16.77
CA ASP A 87 5.82 18.29 17.24
C ASP A 87 7.15 17.71 17.68
N ASP A 88 7.14 16.52 18.28
CA ASP A 88 8.34 15.77 18.69
C ASP A 88 9.23 15.34 17.50
N TYR A 89 8.70 15.30 16.28
CA TYR A 89 9.47 14.97 15.09
C TYR A 89 10.26 16.16 14.53
N ARG A 90 9.81 17.39 14.80
CA ARG A 90 10.41 18.60 14.22
C ARG A 90 11.89 18.78 14.53
N PRO A 91 12.40 18.50 15.76
CA PRO A 91 13.85 18.54 16.03
C PRO A 91 14.66 17.55 15.22
N PHE A 92 14.16 16.32 15.03
CA PHE A 92 14.83 15.29 14.22
C PHE A 92 14.84 15.67 12.73
N LEU A 93 13.73 16.20 12.21
CA LEU A 93 13.63 16.69 10.83
C LEU A 93 14.58 17.86 10.59
N ALA A 94 14.61 18.85 11.50
CA ALA A 94 15.52 19.99 11.42
C ALA A 94 16.96 19.52 11.40
N ARG A 95 17.33 18.58 12.29
CA ARG A 95 18.69 18.02 12.35
C ARG A 95 19.07 17.29 11.06
N ALA A 96 18.15 16.46 10.51
CA ALA A 96 18.40 15.75 9.26
C ALA A 96 18.65 16.72 8.10
N LEU A 97 17.78 17.73 7.98
CA LEU A 97 17.88 18.76 6.94
C LEU A 97 19.18 19.59 7.08
N GLU A 98 19.54 20.03 8.29
CA GLU A 98 20.82 20.71 8.56
C GLU A 98 22.05 19.89 8.18
N ARG A 99 21.96 18.56 8.34
CA ARG A 99 23.04 17.63 7.99
C ARG A 99 23.03 17.21 6.52
N GLY A 100 22.13 17.78 5.70
CA GLY A 100 22.06 17.53 4.25
C GLY A 100 21.37 16.24 3.84
N LEU A 101 20.64 15.54 4.75
CA LEU A 101 19.86 14.36 4.38
C LEU A 101 18.66 14.78 3.55
N SER A 102 18.28 13.91 2.60
CA SER A 102 16.96 14.00 1.98
C SER A 102 15.88 13.57 2.98
N VAL A 103 14.79 14.33 3.10
CA VAL A 103 13.63 13.94 3.93
C VAL A 103 12.52 13.44 3.03
N TRP A 104 11.99 12.22 3.31
CA TRP A 104 10.82 11.68 2.64
C TRP A 104 9.62 11.75 3.58
N ASN A 105 8.59 12.47 3.14
CA ASN A 105 7.39 12.71 3.92
C ASN A 105 6.15 12.06 3.28
N GLY A 106 5.49 11.18 4.02
CA GLY A 106 4.22 10.55 3.64
C GLY A 106 3.00 11.13 4.36
N LEU A 107 3.14 12.20 5.14
CA LEU A 107 2.03 12.87 5.83
C LEU A 107 1.35 13.89 4.90
N HIS A 108 0.20 14.44 5.31
CA HIS A 108 -0.49 15.49 4.56
C HIS A 108 0.13 16.88 4.78
N GLU A 109 0.66 17.12 5.99
CA GLU A 109 1.39 18.37 6.27
C GLU A 109 2.74 18.36 5.54
N ARG A 110 3.01 19.38 4.75
CA ARG A 110 4.28 19.52 4.01
C ARG A 110 5.40 19.96 4.95
N VAL A 111 6.56 19.34 4.84
CA VAL A 111 7.74 19.64 5.67
C VAL A 111 8.16 21.11 5.52
N LEU A 112 8.22 21.61 4.29
CA LEU A 112 8.68 22.97 4.02
C LEU A 112 7.63 24.06 4.29
N SER A 113 6.41 23.72 4.73
CA SER A 113 5.44 24.70 5.24
C SER A 113 5.83 25.26 6.62
N ASP A 114 6.67 24.53 7.35
CA ASP A 114 7.30 25.02 8.59
C ASP A 114 8.54 25.84 8.24
N ALA A 115 8.53 27.15 8.63
CA ALA A 115 9.61 28.09 8.32
C ALA A 115 10.97 27.66 8.90
N ARG A 116 10.98 26.97 10.07
CA ARG A 116 12.22 26.47 10.69
C ARG A 116 12.81 25.32 9.91
N LEU A 117 11.96 24.38 9.45
CA LEU A 117 12.39 23.26 8.62
C LEU A 117 12.83 23.72 7.22
N ALA A 118 12.14 24.72 6.64
CA ALA A 118 12.56 25.33 5.38
C ALA A 118 13.94 26.00 5.49
N GLU A 119 14.22 26.69 6.60
CA GLU A 119 15.53 27.29 6.86
C GLU A 119 16.61 26.22 7.07
N ALA A 120 16.31 25.15 7.82
CA ALA A 120 17.22 24.03 8.01
C ALA A 120 17.58 23.35 6.67
N ALA A 121 16.60 23.13 5.80
CA ALA A 121 16.81 22.57 4.47
C ALA A 121 17.74 23.47 3.60
N ARG A 122 17.55 24.79 3.63
CA ARG A 122 18.43 25.73 2.91
C ARG A 122 19.87 25.68 3.42
N ARG A 123 20.06 25.70 4.75
CA ARG A 123 21.40 25.64 5.37
C ARG A 123 22.15 24.37 5.04
N GLY A 124 21.45 23.22 5.09
CA GLY A 124 22.03 21.91 4.80
C GLY A 124 22.09 21.56 3.32
N ASN A 125 21.57 22.40 2.43
CA ASN A 125 21.36 22.07 1.01
C ASN A 125 20.63 20.73 0.83
N ALA A 126 19.65 20.47 1.69
CA ALA A 126 18.89 19.23 1.76
C ALA A 126 17.66 19.28 0.85
N SER A 127 17.25 18.13 0.35
CA SER A 127 16.02 18.00 -0.43
C SER A 127 14.88 17.41 0.40
N VAL A 128 13.64 17.76 0.06
CA VAL A 128 12.44 17.15 0.63
C VAL A 128 11.64 16.52 -0.50
N ARG A 129 11.25 15.25 -0.31
CA ARG A 129 10.34 14.53 -1.20
C ARG A 129 9.02 14.33 -0.48
N GLU A 130 8.00 15.04 -0.92
CA GLU A 130 6.63 14.87 -0.47
C GLU A 130 6.00 13.71 -1.25
N LEU A 131 5.83 12.54 -0.60
CA LEU A 131 5.32 11.32 -1.26
C LEU A 131 3.83 11.44 -1.65
N ARG A 132 3.14 12.45 -1.11
CA ARG A 132 1.74 12.75 -1.44
C ARG A 132 1.59 13.90 -2.43
N GLU A 133 2.67 14.48 -2.93
CA GLU A 133 2.58 15.53 -3.92
C GLU A 133 2.33 14.93 -5.32
N PRO A 134 1.13 15.14 -5.89
CA PRO A 134 0.83 14.63 -7.22
C PRO A 134 1.55 15.44 -8.29
N PRO A 135 1.88 14.85 -9.45
CA PRO A 135 2.34 15.58 -10.61
C PRO A 135 1.34 16.69 -11.02
N ALA A 136 1.86 17.83 -11.48
CA ALA A 136 1.03 18.97 -11.87
C ALA A 136 0.27 18.78 -13.20
N ASP A 137 0.73 17.82 -14.02
CA ASP A 137 0.26 17.56 -15.39
C ASP A 137 -0.67 16.35 -15.50
N LEU A 138 -1.46 16.09 -14.47
CA LEU A 138 -2.37 14.93 -14.48
C LEU A 138 -3.53 15.14 -15.46
N PRO A 139 -3.78 14.15 -16.36
CA PRO A 139 -4.93 14.20 -17.24
C PRO A 139 -6.22 13.74 -16.54
N ILE A 140 -7.35 14.08 -17.11
CA ILE A 140 -8.60 13.37 -16.83
C ILE A 140 -8.53 11.94 -17.40
N GLY A 141 -9.37 11.02 -16.92
CA GLY A 141 -9.43 9.65 -17.47
C GLY A 141 -9.77 9.66 -18.98
N GLY A 142 -8.84 9.15 -19.77
CA GLY A 142 -8.94 9.09 -21.24
C GLY A 142 -9.49 7.77 -21.77
N HIS A 143 -9.85 6.85 -20.89
CA HIS A 143 -10.29 5.50 -21.28
C HIS A 143 -9.24 4.72 -22.08
N ARG A 144 -7.96 5.01 -21.86
CA ARG A 144 -6.83 4.28 -22.47
C ARG A 144 -6.74 2.88 -21.88
N ARG A 145 -6.30 1.97 -22.69
CA ARG A 145 -6.06 0.57 -22.28
C ARG A 145 -4.57 0.30 -22.27
N PRO A 146 -4.09 -0.54 -21.35
CA PRO A 146 -2.73 -1.04 -21.42
C PRO A 146 -2.51 -1.85 -22.72
N ARG A 147 -1.25 -2.14 -23.04
CA ARG A 147 -0.92 -2.95 -24.20
C ARG A 147 -1.65 -4.30 -24.18
N GLU A 148 -1.91 -4.85 -25.35
CA GLU A 148 -2.47 -6.18 -25.50
C GLU A 148 -1.61 -7.24 -24.79
N GLY A 149 -2.25 -8.19 -24.13
CA GLY A 149 -1.59 -9.25 -23.37
C GLY A 149 -1.23 -8.86 -21.93
N ALA A 150 -1.28 -7.58 -21.55
CA ALA A 150 -1.17 -7.19 -20.14
C ALA A 150 -2.50 -7.45 -19.40
N THR A 151 -2.41 -7.93 -18.17
CA THR A 151 -3.57 -8.15 -17.28
C THR A 151 -3.48 -7.21 -16.09
N VAL A 152 -4.49 -6.39 -15.90
CA VAL A 152 -4.59 -5.45 -14.79
C VAL A 152 -5.34 -6.10 -13.62
N VAL A 153 -4.70 -6.13 -12.45
CA VAL A 153 -5.27 -6.64 -11.21
C VAL A 153 -5.35 -5.50 -10.20
N LEU A 154 -6.52 -5.26 -9.64
CA LEU A 154 -6.70 -4.28 -8.56
C LEU A 154 -6.98 -5.00 -7.24
N THR A 155 -6.22 -4.68 -6.18
CA THR A 155 -6.62 -5.08 -4.83
C THR A 155 -7.72 -4.14 -4.33
N VAL A 156 -8.90 -4.67 -4.04
CA VAL A 156 -10.03 -3.91 -3.49
C VAL A 156 -10.25 -4.29 -2.03
N GLY A 157 -11.03 -3.55 -1.27
CA GLY A 157 -11.13 -3.81 0.16
C GLY A 157 -12.51 -3.69 0.74
N SER A 158 -12.76 -4.48 1.79
CA SER A 158 -13.98 -4.37 2.60
C SER A 158 -14.03 -3.06 3.41
N ASP A 159 -12.86 -2.46 3.69
CA ASP A 159 -12.70 -1.24 4.47
C ASP A 159 -11.33 -0.60 4.19
N ALA A 160 -11.03 0.53 4.83
CA ALA A 160 -9.68 1.10 4.91
C ALA A 160 -8.76 0.23 5.78
N ALA A 161 -7.46 0.19 5.47
CA ALA A 161 -6.42 -0.48 6.23
C ALA A 161 -6.65 -2.00 6.47
N VAL A 162 -7.23 -2.71 5.50
CA VAL A 162 -7.47 -4.16 5.54
C VAL A 162 -6.35 -5.00 4.89
N GLY A 163 -5.26 -4.37 4.42
CA GLY A 163 -4.07 -5.07 3.90
C GLY A 163 -3.93 -5.07 2.37
N LYS A 164 -4.60 -4.17 1.64
CA LYS A 164 -4.56 -4.09 0.16
C LYS A 164 -3.14 -3.96 -0.42
N MET A 165 -2.32 -3.03 0.10
CA MET A 165 -0.92 -2.86 -0.30
C MET A 165 -0.11 -4.16 -0.08
N THR A 166 -0.25 -4.75 1.10
CA THR A 166 0.44 -5.99 1.46
C THR A 166 0.07 -7.12 0.51
N ALA A 167 -1.24 -7.33 0.26
CA ALA A 167 -1.72 -8.34 -0.69
C ALA A 167 -1.16 -8.10 -2.10
N ALA A 168 -1.16 -6.84 -2.58
CA ALA A 168 -0.60 -6.51 -3.89
C ALA A 168 0.90 -6.85 -3.99
N LEU A 169 1.69 -6.50 -2.97
CA LEU A 169 3.13 -6.78 -2.93
C LEU A 169 3.43 -8.28 -2.85
N GLU A 170 2.69 -9.03 -2.03
CA GLU A 170 2.84 -10.50 -1.93
C GLU A 170 2.44 -11.21 -3.23
N ILE A 171 1.38 -10.74 -3.90
CA ILE A 171 0.98 -11.25 -5.22
C ILE A 171 2.09 -10.99 -6.26
N VAL A 172 2.66 -9.78 -6.31
CA VAL A 172 3.77 -9.46 -7.21
C VAL A 172 4.97 -10.36 -6.94
N ALA A 173 5.33 -10.55 -5.66
CA ALA A 173 6.42 -11.43 -5.28
C ALA A 173 6.15 -12.90 -5.70
N ALA A 174 4.93 -13.38 -5.53
CA ALA A 174 4.52 -14.73 -5.92
C ALA A 174 4.54 -14.92 -7.45
N LEU A 175 3.97 -13.99 -8.21
CA LEU A 175 3.99 -14.03 -9.68
C LEU A 175 5.43 -14.06 -10.22
N ARG A 176 6.31 -13.23 -9.66
CA ARG A 176 7.74 -13.20 -10.05
C ARG A 176 8.45 -14.53 -9.72
N ARG A 177 8.16 -15.17 -8.58
CA ARG A 177 8.67 -16.51 -8.25
C ARG A 177 8.20 -17.57 -9.25
N MET A 178 7.02 -17.40 -9.82
CA MET A 178 6.44 -18.29 -10.84
C MET A 178 6.95 -17.96 -12.25
N GLY A 179 7.89 -17.01 -12.42
CA GLY A 179 8.47 -16.62 -13.69
C GLY A 179 7.66 -15.59 -14.48
N GLU A 180 6.60 -15.03 -13.89
CA GLU A 180 5.76 -14.03 -14.53
C GLU A 180 6.39 -12.62 -14.44
N LYS A 181 6.19 -11.80 -15.47
CA LYS A 181 6.59 -10.38 -15.46
C LYS A 181 5.51 -9.55 -14.78
N ALA A 182 5.67 -9.28 -13.49
CA ALA A 182 4.72 -8.53 -12.68
C ALA A 182 5.29 -7.19 -12.22
N ALA A 183 4.49 -6.12 -12.33
CA ALA A 183 4.77 -4.79 -11.81
C ALA A 183 3.80 -4.44 -10.67
N PHE A 184 4.30 -3.73 -9.66
CA PHE A 184 3.50 -3.12 -8.61
C PHE A 184 3.25 -1.66 -8.95
N VAL A 185 2.01 -1.22 -8.93
CA VAL A 185 1.61 0.18 -9.10
C VAL A 185 1.22 0.75 -7.74
N ALA A 186 2.08 1.62 -7.21
CA ALA A 186 1.89 2.27 -5.92
C ALA A 186 0.92 3.45 -6.04
N THR A 187 -0.15 3.44 -5.26
CA THR A 187 -1.20 4.46 -5.25
C THR A 187 -1.31 5.20 -3.93
N GLY A 188 -0.48 4.86 -2.96
CA GLY A 188 -0.40 5.48 -1.64
C GLY A 188 1.04 5.68 -1.19
N GLN A 189 1.25 6.58 -0.23
CA GLN A 189 2.57 7.03 0.22
C GLN A 189 3.51 5.89 0.65
N THR A 190 2.99 4.86 1.32
CA THR A 190 3.82 3.73 1.75
C THR A 190 4.27 2.89 0.57
N GLY A 191 3.36 2.61 -0.37
CA GLY A 191 3.70 1.93 -1.63
C GLY A 191 4.74 2.69 -2.43
N ILE A 192 4.61 4.03 -2.51
CA ILE A 192 5.58 4.92 -3.18
C ILE A 192 6.94 4.90 -2.48
N ALA A 193 6.96 4.91 -1.14
CA ALA A 193 8.22 4.78 -0.40
C ALA A 193 8.91 3.44 -0.73
N ILE A 194 8.16 2.34 -0.85
CA ILE A 194 8.68 1.00 -1.16
C ILE A 194 9.15 0.89 -2.61
N ALA A 195 8.33 1.34 -3.57
CA ALA A 195 8.58 1.18 -5.00
C ALA A 195 9.58 2.21 -5.55
N GLY A 196 9.68 3.37 -4.90
CA GLY A 196 10.45 4.50 -5.40
C GLY A 196 9.67 5.42 -6.35
N GLU A 197 8.52 4.99 -6.87
CA GLU A 197 7.65 5.70 -7.82
C GLU A 197 6.18 5.43 -7.54
N GLY A 198 5.28 6.21 -8.13
CA GLY A 198 3.83 6.11 -7.98
C GLY A 198 3.18 7.48 -7.75
N ILE A 199 1.86 7.49 -7.64
CA ILE A 199 1.08 8.70 -7.35
C ILE A 199 0.13 8.41 -6.18
N SER A 200 0.19 9.23 -5.12
CA SER A 200 -0.72 9.13 -3.99
C SER A 200 -2.10 9.66 -4.42
N VAL A 201 -2.98 8.75 -4.85
CA VAL A 201 -4.27 9.10 -5.48
C VAL A 201 -5.23 9.80 -4.53
N ASP A 202 -5.06 9.63 -3.23
CA ASP A 202 -5.83 10.33 -2.19
C ASP A 202 -5.44 11.82 -2.03
N ALA A 203 -4.34 12.24 -2.64
CA ALA A 203 -3.93 13.64 -2.72
C ALA A 203 -4.23 14.28 -4.09
N VAL A 204 -4.80 13.51 -5.02
CA VAL A 204 -5.18 13.99 -6.35
C VAL A 204 -6.58 14.59 -6.30
N VAL A 205 -6.79 15.72 -6.98
CA VAL A 205 -8.13 16.29 -7.19
C VAL A 205 -9.03 15.25 -7.89
N ALA A 206 -10.27 15.10 -7.44
CA ALA A 206 -11.16 14.02 -7.82
C ALA A 206 -11.27 13.80 -9.34
N ASP A 207 -11.34 14.87 -10.12
CA ASP A 207 -11.46 14.84 -11.58
C ASP A 207 -10.27 14.13 -12.28
N PHE A 208 -9.11 14.09 -11.62
CA PHE A 208 -7.87 13.55 -12.18
C PHE A 208 -7.47 12.18 -11.62
N ILE A 209 -8.19 11.64 -10.60
CA ILE A 209 -7.83 10.34 -9.98
C ILE A 209 -7.83 9.23 -11.03
N ALA A 210 -8.87 9.15 -11.86
CA ALA A 210 -8.97 8.14 -12.89
C ALA A 210 -7.85 8.28 -13.94
N GLY A 211 -7.53 9.49 -14.38
CA GLY A 211 -6.46 9.75 -15.33
C GLY A 211 -5.06 9.46 -14.79
N ALA A 212 -4.80 9.82 -13.52
CA ALA A 212 -3.56 9.49 -12.83
C ALA A 212 -3.34 7.97 -12.74
N THR A 213 -4.40 7.23 -12.38
CA THR A 213 -4.35 5.78 -12.28
C THR A 213 -4.16 5.12 -13.64
N GLU A 214 -4.91 5.57 -14.65
CA GLU A 214 -4.78 5.11 -16.04
C GLU A 214 -3.35 5.29 -16.56
N ARG A 215 -2.73 6.46 -16.30
CA ARG A 215 -1.34 6.73 -16.68
C ARG A 215 -0.40 5.70 -16.06
N MET A 216 -0.45 5.53 -14.72
CA MET A 216 0.40 4.58 -14.02
C MET A 216 0.23 3.13 -14.52
N VAL A 217 -1.00 2.72 -14.80
CA VAL A 217 -1.30 1.38 -15.30
C VAL A 217 -0.73 1.16 -16.70
N CYS A 218 -0.93 2.11 -17.63
CA CYS A 218 -0.39 2.03 -18.96
C CYS A 218 1.13 2.02 -18.98
N ASP A 219 1.78 2.89 -18.20
CA ASP A 219 3.23 2.97 -18.09
C ASP A 219 3.82 1.65 -17.53
N ALA A 220 3.22 1.08 -16.48
CA ALA A 220 3.64 -0.19 -15.91
C ALA A 220 3.46 -1.37 -16.88
N ALA A 221 2.42 -1.33 -17.70
CA ALA A 221 2.12 -2.37 -18.68
C ALA A 221 3.11 -2.43 -19.85
N GLU A 222 3.89 -1.39 -20.08
CA GLU A 222 4.93 -1.42 -21.15
C GLU A 222 5.94 -2.54 -20.92
N ASN A 223 6.26 -2.85 -19.67
CA ASN A 223 7.31 -3.79 -19.28
C ASN A 223 6.81 -4.98 -18.45
N ALA A 224 5.51 -5.10 -18.21
CA ALA A 224 4.92 -6.16 -17.39
C ALA A 224 3.69 -6.79 -18.04
N ASP A 225 3.53 -8.10 -17.85
CA ASP A 225 2.36 -8.87 -18.28
C ASP A 225 1.28 -8.91 -17.21
N TRP A 226 1.65 -8.60 -15.96
CA TRP A 226 0.77 -8.45 -14.81
C TRP A 226 1.01 -7.10 -14.16
N VAL A 227 -0.01 -6.26 -14.15
CA VAL A 227 0.00 -4.94 -13.51
C VAL A 227 -0.85 -5.02 -12.24
N ILE A 228 -0.20 -5.08 -11.09
CA ILE A 228 -0.87 -5.23 -9.80
C ILE A 228 -0.99 -3.85 -9.14
N VAL A 229 -2.19 -3.33 -9.12
CA VAL A 229 -2.51 -1.99 -8.61
C VAL A 229 -2.88 -2.05 -7.13
N GLU A 230 -2.20 -1.25 -6.33
CA GLU A 230 -2.54 -1.06 -4.92
C GLU A 230 -3.90 -0.36 -4.80
N GLY A 231 -4.86 -0.97 -4.10
CA GLY A 231 -6.16 -0.37 -3.84
C GLY A 231 -6.17 0.61 -2.66
N GLN A 232 -7.04 1.60 -2.72
CA GLN A 232 -7.27 2.58 -1.66
C GLN A 232 -8.72 2.55 -1.19
N GLY A 233 -8.96 2.79 0.10
CA GLY A 233 -10.32 2.90 0.67
C GLY A 233 -11.19 1.65 0.50
N SER A 234 -12.49 1.87 0.37
CA SER A 234 -13.52 0.87 0.03
C SER A 234 -14.71 1.60 -0.59
N LEU A 235 -15.40 0.98 -1.55
CA LEU A 235 -16.62 1.53 -2.16
C LEU A 235 -17.75 1.76 -1.14
N THR A 236 -17.78 0.98 -0.08
CA THR A 236 -18.81 1.07 0.97
C THR A 236 -18.40 1.98 2.14
N HIS A 237 -17.19 2.53 2.12
CA HIS A 237 -16.70 3.41 3.19
C HIS A 237 -17.15 4.87 2.94
N PRO A 238 -17.90 5.52 3.87
CA PRO A 238 -18.45 6.86 3.63
C PRO A 238 -17.40 7.91 3.27
N GLY A 239 -16.24 7.87 3.92
CA GLY A 239 -15.19 8.87 3.71
C GLY A 239 -14.25 8.59 2.56
N PHE A 240 -14.19 7.36 2.03
CA PHE A 240 -13.15 6.98 1.06
C PHE A 240 -13.69 6.36 -0.23
N SER A 241 -15.02 6.24 -0.38
CA SER A 241 -15.63 5.65 -1.58
C SER A 241 -15.28 6.38 -2.87
N GLY A 242 -15.19 7.72 -2.84
CA GLY A 242 -14.85 8.52 -4.01
C GLY A 242 -13.47 8.22 -4.58
N VAL A 243 -12.46 8.13 -3.71
CA VAL A 243 -11.08 7.74 -4.12
C VAL A 243 -11.09 6.32 -4.69
N THR A 244 -11.78 5.40 -4.01
CA THR A 244 -11.88 4.00 -4.45
C THR A 244 -12.51 3.89 -5.83
N LEU A 245 -13.58 4.63 -6.10
CA LEU A 245 -14.29 4.61 -7.39
C LEU A 245 -13.42 5.20 -8.51
N GLY A 246 -12.77 6.35 -8.26
CA GLY A 246 -11.85 6.97 -9.22
C GLY A 246 -10.69 6.05 -9.58
N LEU A 247 -10.10 5.39 -8.57
CA LEU A 247 -9.04 4.39 -8.75
C LEU A 247 -9.52 3.17 -9.55
N LEU A 248 -10.68 2.61 -9.21
CA LEU A 248 -11.28 1.47 -9.89
C LEU A 248 -11.53 1.78 -11.39
N HIS A 249 -12.10 2.96 -11.66
CA HIS A 249 -12.39 3.38 -13.03
C HIS A 249 -11.12 3.72 -13.83
N GLY A 250 -10.09 4.29 -13.20
CA GLY A 250 -8.81 4.55 -13.86
C GLY A 250 -8.00 3.28 -14.12
N ALA A 251 -7.98 2.36 -13.17
CA ALA A 251 -7.31 1.07 -13.34
C ALA A 251 -8.00 0.19 -14.37
N ALA A 252 -9.33 0.29 -14.54
CA ALA A 252 -10.16 -0.55 -15.40
C ALA A 252 -9.73 -2.04 -15.33
N PRO A 253 -9.69 -2.66 -14.14
CA PRO A 253 -9.04 -3.94 -13.92
C PRO A 253 -9.72 -5.07 -14.69
N ASP A 254 -8.97 -6.08 -15.09
CA ASP A 254 -9.49 -7.33 -15.62
C ASP A 254 -9.89 -8.26 -14.47
N LEU A 255 -9.08 -8.28 -13.42
CA LEU A 255 -9.26 -9.11 -12.24
C LEU A 255 -9.15 -8.27 -10.97
N MET A 256 -9.82 -8.68 -9.92
CA MET A 256 -9.75 -8.05 -8.60
C MET A 256 -9.46 -9.08 -7.51
N VAL A 257 -8.76 -8.65 -6.46
CA VAL A 257 -8.57 -9.42 -5.23
C VAL A 257 -9.20 -8.64 -4.08
N LEU A 258 -10.20 -9.21 -3.42
CA LEU A 258 -10.89 -8.56 -2.30
C LEU A 258 -10.12 -8.81 -1.00
N CYS A 259 -9.64 -7.73 -0.40
CA CYS A 259 -8.93 -7.74 0.87
C CYS A 259 -9.87 -7.49 2.04
N HIS A 260 -9.74 -8.27 3.11
CA HIS A 260 -10.59 -8.17 4.29
C HIS A 260 -9.80 -8.45 5.57
N ASN A 261 -10.05 -7.64 6.61
CA ASN A 261 -9.61 -7.94 7.96
C ASN A 261 -10.78 -8.63 8.69
N HIS A 262 -10.60 -9.89 9.05
CA HIS A 262 -11.66 -10.71 9.63
C HIS A 262 -12.22 -10.17 10.95
N MET A 263 -11.40 -9.46 11.76
CA MET A 263 -11.85 -8.83 13.00
C MET A 263 -12.59 -7.50 12.79
N ARG A 264 -12.73 -7.05 11.53
CA ARG A 264 -13.36 -5.78 11.20
C ARG A 264 -14.86 -5.96 10.94
N TRP A 265 -15.67 -5.72 11.99
CA TRP A 265 -17.14 -5.80 11.92
C TRP A 265 -17.79 -4.45 11.62
N THR A 266 -17.13 -3.36 12.06
CA THR A 266 -17.56 -1.98 11.88
C THR A 266 -16.58 -1.24 10.98
N MET A 267 -17.06 -0.32 10.18
CA MET A 267 -16.21 0.54 9.33
C MET A 267 -15.25 1.36 10.18
N LYS A 268 -14.00 1.44 9.75
CA LYS A 268 -12.96 2.20 10.44
C LYS A 268 -13.32 3.68 10.52
N GLY A 269 -13.29 4.25 11.74
CA GLY A 269 -13.66 5.64 12.00
C GLY A 269 -15.17 5.86 12.16
N TYR A 270 -15.95 4.77 12.15
CA TYR A 270 -17.40 4.77 12.36
C TYR A 270 -17.81 3.76 13.43
N GLU A 271 -16.89 3.42 14.31
CA GLU A 271 -17.12 2.46 15.41
C GLU A 271 -18.26 2.95 16.33
N ASP A 272 -18.29 4.24 16.63
CA ASP A 272 -19.32 4.85 17.50
C ASP A 272 -20.74 4.83 16.89
N THR A 273 -20.83 4.83 15.57
CA THR A 273 -22.12 4.76 14.85
C THR A 273 -22.58 3.34 14.57
N GLY A 274 -21.71 2.36 14.79
CA GLY A 274 -21.98 0.95 14.51
C GLY A 274 -22.16 0.62 13.04
N LEU A 275 -21.64 1.45 12.11
CA LEU A 275 -21.78 1.21 10.67
C LEU A 275 -21.10 -0.12 10.28
N PRO A 276 -21.86 -1.15 9.84
CA PRO A 276 -21.28 -2.47 9.63
C PRO A 276 -20.49 -2.56 8.34
N VAL A 277 -19.47 -3.40 8.33
CA VAL A 277 -18.83 -3.89 7.11
C VAL A 277 -19.77 -4.85 6.41
N ARG A 278 -19.95 -4.70 5.09
CA ARG A 278 -20.78 -5.61 4.27
C ARG A 278 -20.18 -7.00 4.23
N SER A 279 -21.02 -8.01 3.98
CA SER A 279 -20.55 -9.38 3.78
C SER A 279 -19.60 -9.47 2.57
N LEU A 280 -18.69 -10.46 2.58
CA LEU A 280 -17.76 -10.66 1.47
C LEU A 280 -18.49 -10.90 0.15
N ARG A 281 -19.63 -11.60 0.17
CA ARG A 281 -20.45 -11.86 -1.02
C ARG A 281 -21.02 -10.57 -1.60
N GLU A 282 -21.65 -9.73 -0.78
CA GLU A 282 -22.15 -8.42 -1.22
C GLU A 282 -21.03 -7.54 -1.77
N LEU A 283 -19.85 -7.55 -1.13
CA LEU A 283 -18.71 -6.78 -1.61
C LEU A 283 -18.20 -7.24 -2.97
N VAL A 284 -18.18 -8.56 -3.22
CA VAL A 284 -17.86 -9.10 -4.56
C VAL A 284 -18.81 -8.53 -5.60
N GLU A 285 -20.12 -8.62 -5.35
CA GLU A 285 -21.16 -8.11 -6.26
C GLU A 285 -21.03 -6.59 -6.49
N ILE A 286 -20.81 -5.79 -5.43
CA ILE A 286 -20.65 -4.34 -5.50
C ILE A 286 -19.40 -3.95 -6.35
N TYR A 287 -18.28 -4.62 -6.16
CA TYR A 287 -17.06 -4.30 -6.91
C TYR A 287 -17.14 -4.72 -8.37
N GLU A 288 -17.73 -5.87 -8.67
CA GLU A 288 -17.94 -6.32 -10.05
C GLU A 288 -18.93 -5.42 -10.80
N ASP A 289 -20.02 -5.00 -10.15
CA ASP A 289 -20.98 -4.05 -10.73
C ASP A 289 -20.33 -2.69 -11.00
N ALA A 290 -19.68 -2.09 -10.01
CA ALA A 290 -19.02 -0.79 -10.18
C ALA A 290 -17.91 -0.82 -11.24
N ALA A 291 -17.16 -1.92 -11.36
CA ALA A 291 -16.15 -2.08 -12.41
C ALA A 291 -16.78 -2.20 -13.82
N ALA A 292 -18.00 -2.70 -13.92
CA ALA A 292 -18.69 -2.86 -15.20
C ALA A 292 -19.15 -1.52 -15.80
N TRP A 293 -19.38 -0.48 -15.00
CA TRP A 293 -19.93 0.81 -15.48
C TRP A 293 -19.08 1.49 -16.55
N ARG A 294 -17.79 1.23 -16.56
CA ARG A 294 -16.84 1.82 -17.52
C ARG A 294 -16.18 0.80 -18.44
N ARG A 295 -16.62 -0.43 -18.41
CA ARG A 295 -16.05 -1.46 -19.26
C ARG A 295 -16.50 -1.27 -20.71
N PRO A 296 -15.59 -1.27 -21.70
CA PRO A 296 -15.98 -1.18 -23.10
C PRO A 296 -16.87 -2.36 -23.51
N LEU A 297 -17.78 -2.11 -24.43
CA LEU A 297 -18.59 -3.18 -25.03
C LEU A 297 -17.67 -4.21 -25.70
N GLY A 298 -17.97 -5.48 -25.48
CA GLY A 298 -17.18 -6.60 -26.02
C GLY A 298 -15.99 -7.04 -25.17
N TYR A 299 -15.66 -6.31 -24.10
CA TYR A 299 -14.65 -6.78 -23.16
C TYR A 299 -15.26 -7.72 -22.09
N PRO A 300 -14.52 -8.77 -21.66
CA PRO A 300 -14.98 -9.62 -20.56
C PRO A 300 -15.22 -8.78 -19.29
N PRO A 301 -16.25 -9.09 -18.48
CA PRO A 301 -16.50 -8.37 -17.24
C PRO A 301 -15.33 -8.55 -16.26
N ALA A 302 -14.99 -7.48 -15.52
CA ALA A 302 -14.06 -7.57 -14.42
C ALA A 302 -14.58 -8.52 -13.33
N ARG A 303 -13.71 -9.32 -12.72
CA ARG A 303 -14.10 -10.32 -11.72
C ARG A 303 -13.24 -10.25 -10.47
N VAL A 304 -13.87 -10.41 -9.31
CA VAL A 304 -13.16 -10.77 -8.08
C VAL A 304 -12.84 -12.27 -8.15
N VAL A 305 -11.57 -12.62 -8.06
CA VAL A 305 -11.11 -14.00 -8.29
C VAL A 305 -10.46 -14.66 -7.06
N ALA A 306 -10.17 -13.87 -6.04
CA ALA A 306 -9.62 -14.37 -4.78
C ALA A 306 -9.93 -13.41 -3.61
N ILE A 307 -9.86 -13.95 -2.41
CA ILE A 307 -9.98 -13.21 -1.14
C ILE A 307 -8.63 -13.21 -0.44
N ALA A 308 -8.08 -12.02 -0.17
CA ALA A 308 -6.88 -11.87 0.66
C ALA A 308 -7.30 -11.47 2.08
N LEU A 309 -7.08 -12.34 3.04
CA LEU A 309 -7.41 -12.09 4.44
C LEU A 309 -6.22 -11.48 5.20
N ASN A 310 -6.52 -10.59 6.10
CA ASN A 310 -5.64 -10.17 7.18
C ASN A 310 -6.17 -10.74 8.48
N THR A 311 -5.49 -11.77 8.99
CA THR A 311 -5.83 -12.44 10.26
C THR A 311 -4.85 -12.08 11.37
N GLY A 312 -4.03 -11.02 11.19
CA GLY A 312 -2.98 -10.61 12.12
C GLY A 312 -3.46 -10.35 13.55
N ASP A 313 -4.66 -9.80 13.68
CA ASP A 313 -5.27 -9.47 14.98
C ASP A 313 -5.85 -10.71 15.69
N ALA A 314 -5.95 -11.86 15.00
CA ALA A 314 -6.51 -13.10 15.54
C ALA A 314 -5.74 -13.70 16.73
N ILE A 315 -4.40 -13.49 16.74
CA ILE A 315 -3.54 -13.97 17.84
C ILE A 315 -3.75 -13.14 19.11
N SER A 316 -4.13 -11.88 18.94
CA SER A 316 -4.37 -10.94 20.05
C SER A 316 -5.80 -11.01 20.58
N ALA A 317 -6.69 -11.76 19.93
CA ALA A 317 -8.06 -11.96 20.36
C ALA A 317 -8.11 -12.88 21.59
N ASP A 318 -9.00 -12.57 22.54
CA ASP A 318 -9.25 -13.41 23.71
C ASP A 318 -10.71 -13.92 23.66
N PRO A 319 -10.96 -15.24 23.49
CA PRO A 319 -9.97 -16.31 23.26
C PRO A 319 -9.37 -16.26 21.84
N PRO A 320 -8.12 -16.77 21.63
CA PRO A 320 -7.52 -16.88 20.31
C PRO A 320 -8.39 -17.72 19.39
N THR A 321 -8.76 -17.16 18.23
CA THR A 321 -9.54 -17.89 17.23
C THR A 321 -8.62 -18.53 16.20
N ALA A 322 -9.06 -19.64 15.60
CA ALA A 322 -8.28 -20.37 14.61
C ALA A 322 -8.29 -19.66 13.24
N PRO A 323 -7.19 -19.00 12.81
CA PRO A 323 -7.18 -18.24 11.55
C PRO A 323 -7.50 -19.08 10.33
N GLN A 324 -7.18 -20.38 10.35
CA GLN A 324 -7.47 -21.30 9.28
C GLN A 324 -8.98 -21.44 9.02
N SER A 325 -9.80 -21.47 10.08
CA SER A 325 -11.26 -21.53 9.94
C SER A 325 -11.86 -20.29 9.27
N TRP A 326 -11.20 -19.14 9.40
CA TRP A 326 -11.64 -17.90 8.75
C TRP A 326 -11.32 -17.90 7.25
N ILE A 327 -10.16 -18.44 6.86
CA ILE A 327 -9.81 -18.63 5.46
C ILE A 327 -10.81 -19.57 4.79
N GLU A 328 -11.14 -20.68 5.44
CA GLU A 328 -12.13 -21.66 4.97
C GLU A 328 -13.54 -21.05 4.90
N SER A 329 -13.94 -20.28 5.90
CA SER A 329 -15.23 -19.59 5.95
C SER A 329 -15.36 -18.55 4.82
N ALA A 330 -14.31 -17.76 4.57
CA ALA A 330 -14.30 -16.79 3.47
C ALA A 330 -14.39 -17.47 2.11
N ALA A 331 -13.66 -18.57 1.92
CA ALA A 331 -13.74 -19.35 0.69
C ALA A 331 -15.12 -20.00 0.50
N ALA A 332 -15.72 -20.53 1.56
CA ALA A 332 -17.06 -21.11 1.50
C ALA A 332 -18.15 -20.07 1.19
N ALA A 333 -18.06 -18.87 1.80
CA ALA A 333 -19.02 -17.79 1.61
C ALA A 333 -19.03 -17.23 0.20
N THR A 334 -17.83 -17.13 -0.42
CA THR A 334 -17.66 -16.47 -1.73
C THR A 334 -17.52 -17.45 -2.89
N LYS A 335 -17.23 -18.73 -2.62
CA LYS A 335 -16.83 -19.76 -3.61
C LYS A 335 -15.52 -19.40 -4.33
N LEU A 336 -14.70 -18.52 -3.75
CA LEU A 336 -13.43 -18.10 -4.30
C LEU A 336 -12.26 -18.61 -3.45
N PRO A 337 -11.07 -18.83 -4.04
CA PRO A 337 -9.85 -19.12 -3.27
C PRO A 337 -9.60 -18.01 -2.25
N ALA A 338 -9.26 -18.39 -1.01
CA ALA A 338 -8.91 -17.45 0.05
C ALA A 338 -7.55 -17.80 0.65
N ALA A 339 -6.79 -16.77 1.07
CA ALA A 339 -5.50 -16.93 1.73
C ALA A 339 -5.18 -15.73 2.62
N ASP A 340 -4.37 -15.94 3.66
CA ASP A 340 -3.66 -14.87 4.36
C ASP A 340 -2.21 -14.83 3.89
N PRO A 341 -1.84 -13.88 3.02
CA PRO A 341 -0.51 -13.85 2.41
C PRO A 341 0.63 -13.58 3.39
N ILE A 342 0.33 -13.08 4.60
CA ILE A 342 1.35 -12.84 5.64
C ILE A 342 1.48 -14.07 6.54
N ARG A 343 0.37 -14.59 7.03
CA ARG A 343 0.37 -15.72 7.98
C ARG A 343 0.82 -17.03 7.33
N GLU A 344 0.33 -17.30 6.12
CA GLU A 344 0.70 -18.48 5.35
C GLU A 344 2.04 -18.30 4.59
N GLY A 345 2.65 -17.10 4.67
CA GLY A 345 3.90 -16.79 4.00
C GLY A 345 3.80 -16.96 2.48
N THR A 346 4.85 -17.57 1.89
CA THR A 346 4.90 -17.77 0.43
C THR A 346 3.73 -18.61 -0.10
N ALA A 347 3.22 -19.57 0.66
CA ALA A 347 2.09 -20.41 0.24
C ALA A 347 0.80 -19.60 0.06
N GLY A 348 0.54 -18.62 0.94
CA GLY A 348 -0.61 -17.73 0.83
C GLY A 348 -0.53 -16.83 -0.41
N GLY A 349 0.61 -16.19 -0.64
CA GLY A 349 0.87 -15.39 -1.84
C GLY A 349 0.75 -16.23 -3.12
N ASP A 350 1.31 -17.43 -3.12
CA ASP A 350 1.26 -18.36 -4.26
C ASP A 350 -0.16 -18.81 -4.58
N ARG A 351 -1.02 -19.03 -3.55
CA ARG A 351 -2.43 -19.35 -3.75
C ARG A 351 -3.19 -18.22 -4.44
N LEU A 352 -2.97 -16.97 -4.02
CA LEU A 352 -3.57 -15.81 -4.66
C LEU A 352 -3.08 -15.64 -6.10
N ALA A 353 -1.77 -15.79 -6.35
CA ALA A 353 -1.20 -15.69 -7.69
C ALA A 353 -1.73 -16.77 -8.65
N ARG A 354 -1.84 -18.02 -8.20
CA ARG A 354 -2.43 -19.12 -8.98
C ARG A 354 -3.90 -18.83 -9.34
N ALA A 355 -4.69 -18.31 -8.40
CA ALA A 355 -6.06 -17.92 -8.69
C ALA A 355 -6.16 -16.88 -9.84
N LEU A 356 -5.23 -15.93 -9.89
CA LEU A 356 -5.13 -14.95 -10.98
C LEU A 356 -4.74 -15.61 -12.31
N ILE A 357 -3.71 -16.46 -12.32
CA ILE A 357 -3.24 -17.17 -13.51
C ILE A 357 -4.36 -18.05 -14.08
N ASP A 358 -5.06 -18.80 -13.23
CA ASP A 358 -6.17 -19.65 -13.63
C ASP A 358 -7.34 -18.85 -14.21
N ALA A 359 -7.65 -17.68 -13.62
CA ALA A 359 -8.70 -16.80 -14.10
C ALA A 359 -8.38 -16.20 -15.47
N ARG A 360 -7.13 -15.74 -15.70
CA ARG A 360 -6.64 -15.27 -17.00
C ARG A 360 -6.73 -16.37 -18.06
N GLY A 361 -6.33 -17.60 -17.73
CA GLY A 361 -6.42 -18.74 -18.63
C GLY A 361 -7.85 -19.12 -19.01
N ARG A 362 -8.82 -18.97 -18.11
CA ARG A 362 -10.25 -19.18 -18.41
C ARG A 362 -10.79 -18.09 -19.37
N ALA A 363 -10.49 -16.82 -19.12
CA ALA A 363 -10.91 -15.73 -19.97
C ALA A 363 -10.40 -15.88 -21.42
N ALA A 364 -9.15 -16.26 -21.60
CA ALA A 364 -8.55 -16.51 -22.93
C ALA A 364 -9.28 -17.63 -23.71
N ARG A 365 -9.68 -18.72 -23.03
CA ARG A 365 -10.44 -19.82 -23.68
C ARG A 365 -11.84 -19.40 -24.09
N THR A 366 -12.53 -18.56 -23.30
CA THR A 366 -13.89 -18.07 -23.62
C THR A 366 -13.89 -17.10 -24.79
N SER A 367 -12.80 -16.38 -25.02
CA SER A 367 -12.66 -15.44 -26.15
C SER A 367 -12.29 -16.13 -27.48
N ALA A 368 -11.84 -17.39 -27.41
CA ALA A 368 -11.44 -18.19 -28.58
C ALA A 368 -12.57 -19.09 -29.14
N THR A 369 -13.69 -19.17 -28.43
CA THR A 369 -14.93 -19.84 -28.84
C THR A 369 -15.99 -18.84 -29.28
#